data_e67320c43f1e893066630015e5fba470
#
_entry.id   e67320c43f1e893066630015e5fba470
#
_cell.length_a   1.000
_cell.length_b   1.000
_cell.length_c   1.000
_cell.angle_alpha   90.00
_cell.angle_beta   90.00
_cell.angle_gamma   90.00
#
_symmetry.space_group_name_H-M   'P 1'
#
loop_
_entity.id
_entity.type
_entity.pdbx_description
1 polymer ?
#
loop_
_entity_poly.entity_id
_entity_poly.type
_entity_poly.pdbx_seq_one_letter_code
_entity_poly.pdbx_strand_id
1 'polypeptide(L)'
;MSKIVNGASLQPRSGLAPKQIVILLHGYGSSGSDLIALAPHWQDALPDALFLAPPAPQRCGTMSAGYQWWALSELNSSALAAGTASAAPAVTTFIDRKLEQYGLTDADLALVGFSQGTMMALHVGLRRSRPVSGIVGYSGMLTATTELEHKDFVKPPVLLVHGTADPVVPVAALQSAETELKRLGVPVTTHLSDGLGHNVDAVGLQLGRDFLVEALAQAR
;
A
#
# COMPACT_ATOMS: atom_id res chain seq x y z
N MET A 1 8.09 -17.95 10.12
CA MET A 1 7.51 -16.75 9.48
C MET A 1 6.54 -16.10 10.45
N SER A 2 6.68 -14.82 10.73
CA SER A 2 5.77 -14.09 11.62
C SER A 2 4.39 -14.00 10.96
N LYS A 3 3.35 -14.41 11.67
CA LYS A 3 1.96 -14.43 11.15
C LYS A 3 1.31 -13.07 11.36
N ILE A 4 0.86 -12.42 10.29
CA ILE A 4 0.01 -11.23 10.39
C ILE A 4 -1.36 -11.66 10.92
N VAL A 5 -1.81 -10.99 12.00
CA VAL A 5 -3.15 -11.19 12.58
C VAL A 5 -4.17 -10.27 11.90
N ASN A 6 -5.45 -10.56 12.09
CA ASN A 6 -6.49 -9.61 11.71
C ASN A 6 -6.32 -8.33 12.53
N GLY A 7 -6.20 -7.21 11.84
CA GLY A 7 -6.10 -5.89 12.45
C GLY A 7 -7.44 -5.16 12.45
N ALA A 8 -7.38 -3.83 12.44
CA ALA A 8 -8.54 -2.99 12.28
C ALA A 8 -9.23 -3.25 10.93
N SER A 9 -10.54 -3.18 10.91
CA SER A 9 -11.34 -3.37 9.69
C SER A 9 -12.57 -2.49 9.68
N LEU A 10 -13.03 -2.13 8.49
CA LEU A 10 -14.30 -1.47 8.26
C LEU A 10 -15.10 -2.35 7.29
N GLN A 11 -16.27 -2.82 7.75
CA GLN A 11 -17.11 -3.74 6.98
C GLN A 11 -17.78 -3.02 5.81
N PRO A 12 -18.22 -3.74 4.75
CA PRO A 12 -18.98 -3.15 3.67
C PRO A 12 -20.19 -2.36 4.18
N ARG A 13 -20.36 -1.13 3.68
CA ARG A 13 -21.49 -0.27 4.05
C ARG A 13 -22.83 -0.84 3.59
N SER A 14 -22.81 -1.62 2.52
CA SER A 14 -23.98 -2.33 2.01
C SER A 14 -24.54 -3.36 2.99
N GLY A 15 -23.79 -3.79 4.01
CA GLY A 15 -24.16 -4.85 4.92
C GLY A 15 -24.17 -6.25 4.31
N LEU A 16 -23.72 -6.37 3.06
CA LEU A 16 -23.62 -7.63 2.32
C LEU A 16 -22.19 -8.22 2.41
N ALA A 17 -22.02 -9.43 1.89
CA ALA A 17 -20.69 -10.00 1.71
C ALA A 17 -19.83 -9.07 0.82
N PRO A 18 -18.54 -8.88 1.15
CA PRO A 18 -17.69 -8.00 0.36
C PRO A 18 -17.52 -8.52 -1.06
N LYS A 19 -17.54 -7.60 -2.02
CA LYS A 19 -17.22 -7.85 -3.42
C LYS A 19 -15.81 -7.36 -3.78
N GLN A 20 -15.20 -6.60 -2.87
CA GLN A 20 -13.88 -5.98 -3.05
C GLN A 20 -13.18 -5.91 -1.71
N ILE A 21 -11.85 -5.95 -1.73
CA ILE A 21 -11.02 -5.76 -0.54
C ILE A 21 -10.03 -4.62 -0.80
N VAL A 22 -9.93 -3.70 0.17
CA VAL A 22 -8.88 -2.68 0.20
C VAL A 22 -8.02 -2.95 1.43
N ILE A 23 -6.75 -3.27 1.22
CA ILE A 23 -5.79 -3.53 2.31
C ILE A 23 -4.91 -2.29 2.49
N LEU A 24 -4.90 -1.75 3.73
CA LEU A 24 -4.13 -0.58 4.12
C LEU A 24 -2.91 -1.01 4.93
N LEU A 25 -1.71 -0.67 4.44
CA LEU A 25 -0.41 -1.02 5.03
C LEU A 25 0.20 0.23 5.65
N HIS A 26 0.30 0.26 6.98
CA HIS A 26 0.74 1.43 7.76
C HIS A 26 2.24 1.69 7.66
N GLY A 27 2.66 2.90 8.07
CA GLY A 27 4.06 3.31 8.15
C GLY A 27 4.79 2.76 9.39
N TYR A 28 6.11 2.92 9.40
CA TYR A 28 6.96 2.60 10.56
C TYR A 28 6.47 3.32 11.81
N GLY A 29 6.42 2.62 12.94
CA GLY A 29 6.05 3.21 14.23
C GLY A 29 4.55 3.45 14.43
N SER A 30 3.73 3.09 13.45
CA SER A 30 2.27 3.22 13.46
C SER A 30 1.59 1.85 13.65
N SER A 31 0.31 1.78 13.39
CA SER A 31 -0.51 0.57 13.50
C SER A 31 -1.62 0.55 12.44
N GLY A 32 -2.24 -0.63 12.27
CA GLY A 32 -3.43 -0.73 11.43
C GLY A 32 -4.59 0.14 11.93
N SER A 33 -4.69 0.33 13.25
CA SER A 33 -5.73 1.17 13.86
C SER A 33 -5.60 2.64 13.47
N ASP A 34 -4.39 3.11 13.21
CA ASP A 34 -4.17 4.50 12.76
C ASP A 34 -4.54 4.64 11.28
N LEU A 35 -4.12 3.70 10.44
CA LEU A 35 -4.31 3.84 8.99
C LEU A 35 -5.74 3.54 8.55
N ILE A 36 -6.49 2.70 9.28
CA ILE A 36 -7.90 2.42 8.96
C ILE A 36 -8.76 3.67 9.01
N ALA A 37 -8.32 4.74 9.69
CA ALA A 37 -8.99 6.04 9.73
C ALA A 37 -9.14 6.70 8.35
N LEU A 38 -8.41 6.25 7.32
CA LEU A 38 -8.61 6.69 5.94
C LEU A 38 -9.87 6.07 5.30
N ALA A 39 -10.26 4.85 5.69
CA ALA A 39 -11.32 4.08 5.06
C ALA A 39 -12.71 4.77 5.10
N PRO A 40 -13.14 5.46 6.18
CA PRO A 40 -14.40 6.20 6.19
C PRO A 40 -14.54 7.24 5.09
N HIS A 41 -13.43 7.84 4.62
CA HIS A 41 -13.44 8.81 3.52
C HIS A 41 -13.78 8.18 2.16
N TRP A 42 -13.66 6.87 2.04
CA TRP A 42 -13.85 6.10 0.80
C TRP A 42 -15.07 5.19 0.82
N GLN A 43 -15.56 4.84 2.02
CA GLN A 43 -16.59 3.82 2.21
C GLN A 43 -17.90 4.12 1.47
N ASP A 44 -18.30 5.40 1.38
CA ASP A 44 -19.52 5.80 0.69
C ASP A 44 -19.44 5.58 -0.83
N ALA A 45 -18.25 5.76 -1.40
CA ALA A 45 -18.00 5.54 -2.82
C ALA A 45 -17.71 4.06 -3.15
N LEU A 46 -17.35 3.26 -2.14
CA LEU A 46 -17.03 1.83 -2.26
C LEU A 46 -17.88 1.01 -1.27
N PRO A 47 -19.23 1.01 -1.42
CA PRO A 47 -20.15 0.45 -0.41
C PRO A 47 -20.01 -1.07 -0.23
N ASP A 48 -19.51 -1.79 -1.22
CA ASP A 48 -19.30 -3.24 -1.19
C ASP A 48 -17.86 -3.63 -0.80
N ALA A 49 -17.00 -2.65 -0.48
CA ALA A 49 -15.60 -2.92 -0.11
C ALA A 49 -15.44 -3.24 1.37
N LEU A 50 -14.66 -4.27 1.67
CA LEU A 50 -14.10 -4.55 2.97
C LEU A 50 -12.74 -3.87 3.08
N PHE A 51 -12.58 -2.97 4.04
CA PHE A 51 -11.28 -2.35 4.34
C PHE A 51 -10.60 -3.10 5.47
N LEU A 52 -9.34 -3.46 5.28
CA LEU A 52 -8.52 -4.19 6.23
C LEU A 52 -7.21 -3.45 6.47
N ALA A 53 -6.86 -3.20 7.71
CA ALA A 53 -5.58 -2.61 8.09
C ALA A 53 -4.87 -3.50 9.12
N PRO A 54 -4.14 -4.52 8.68
CA PRO A 54 -3.42 -5.41 9.58
C PRO A 54 -2.24 -4.67 10.24
N PRO A 55 -1.91 -4.99 11.49
CA PRO A 55 -0.65 -4.54 12.07
C PRO A 55 0.51 -5.27 11.41
N ALA A 56 1.62 -4.55 11.22
CA ALA A 56 2.87 -5.19 10.82
C ALA A 56 3.33 -6.21 11.87
N PRO A 57 4.08 -7.25 11.46
CA PRO A 57 4.36 -8.41 12.34
C PRO A 57 5.37 -8.14 13.46
N GLN A 58 6.12 -7.04 13.38
CA GLN A 58 7.16 -6.71 14.34
C GLN A 58 6.79 -5.46 15.13
N ARG A 59 7.05 -5.46 16.43
CA ARG A 59 7.02 -4.22 17.22
C ARG A 59 8.27 -3.41 16.91
N CYS A 60 8.11 -2.09 16.82
CA CYS A 60 9.25 -1.19 16.92
C CYS A 60 9.90 -1.36 18.29
N GLY A 61 11.23 -1.30 18.34
CA GLY A 61 11.97 -1.38 19.60
C GLY A 61 11.60 -0.22 20.56
N THR A 62 12.54 0.22 21.37
CA THR A 62 12.33 1.29 22.37
C THR A 62 12.01 2.67 21.78
N MET A 63 12.20 2.88 20.49
CA MET A 63 12.03 4.19 19.83
C MET A 63 10.58 4.52 19.45
N SER A 64 9.67 3.53 19.40
CA SER A 64 8.25 3.73 19.08
C SER A 64 7.41 2.60 19.67
N ALA A 65 6.24 2.94 20.19
CA ALA A 65 5.28 1.95 20.69
C ALA A 65 4.53 1.17 19.59
N GLY A 66 4.71 1.56 18.30
CA GLY A 66 4.00 0.99 17.14
C GLY A 66 4.67 -0.25 16.56
N TYR A 67 4.33 -0.51 15.33
CA TYR A 67 4.77 -1.68 14.56
C TYR A 67 5.59 -1.29 13.33
N GLN A 68 6.34 -2.25 12.79
CA GLN A 68 7.17 -2.13 11.60
C GLN A 68 7.08 -3.39 10.75
N TRP A 69 7.16 -3.22 9.43
CA TRP A 69 7.24 -4.36 8.51
C TRP A 69 8.61 -5.02 8.60
N TRP A 70 9.65 -4.21 8.66
CA TRP A 70 11.02 -4.62 8.97
C TRP A 70 11.73 -3.51 9.75
N ALA A 71 12.82 -3.84 10.44
CA ALA A 71 13.62 -2.87 11.20
C ALA A 71 14.35 -1.91 10.24
N LEU A 72 14.21 -0.60 10.47
CA LEU A 72 14.91 0.45 9.73
C LEU A 72 16.26 0.75 10.39
N SER A 73 17.20 -0.20 10.35
CA SER A 73 18.56 -0.01 10.88
C SER A 73 19.42 0.84 9.96
N GLU A 74 19.16 0.76 8.66
CA GLU A 74 19.86 1.52 7.62
C GLU A 74 18.85 2.00 6.57
N LEU A 75 19.08 3.19 6.01
CA LEU A 75 18.21 3.83 5.01
C LEU A 75 18.81 3.81 3.60
N ASN A 76 19.84 2.99 3.35
CA ASN A 76 20.35 2.80 2.01
C ASN A 76 19.45 1.89 1.16
N SER A 77 19.53 2.00 -0.15
CA SER A 77 18.67 1.29 -1.10
C SER A 77 18.74 -0.23 -0.96
N SER A 78 19.91 -0.78 -0.66
CA SER A 78 20.11 -2.22 -0.49
C SER A 78 19.41 -2.74 0.77
N ALA A 79 19.54 -2.05 1.90
CA ALA A 79 18.89 -2.41 3.16
C ALA A 79 17.37 -2.30 3.05
N LEU A 80 16.86 -1.26 2.39
CA LEU A 80 15.43 -1.08 2.15
C LEU A 80 14.88 -2.20 1.24
N ALA A 81 15.59 -2.57 0.18
CA ALA A 81 15.21 -3.66 -0.70
C ALA A 81 15.18 -5.01 0.04
N ALA A 82 16.23 -5.33 0.81
CA ALA A 82 16.31 -6.55 1.60
C ALA A 82 15.21 -6.61 2.66
N GLY A 83 14.96 -5.49 3.36
CA GLY A 83 13.90 -5.38 4.37
C GLY A 83 12.52 -5.63 3.77
N THR A 84 12.20 -4.98 2.67
CA THR A 84 10.93 -5.15 1.95
C THR A 84 10.75 -6.60 1.49
N ALA A 85 11.78 -7.20 0.88
CA ALA A 85 11.74 -8.60 0.44
C ALA A 85 11.55 -9.58 1.60
N SER A 86 12.16 -9.32 2.75
CA SER A 86 12.02 -10.17 3.95
C SER A 86 10.61 -10.14 4.55
N ALA A 87 9.92 -9.01 4.47
CA ALA A 87 8.58 -8.81 5.01
C ALA A 87 7.47 -9.25 4.05
N ALA A 88 7.71 -9.23 2.74
CA ALA A 88 6.74 -9.50 1.70
C ALA A 88 5.98 -10.84 1.86
N PRO A 89 6.60 -11.98 2.22
CA PRO A 89 5.88 -13.25 2.35
C PRO A 89 4.75 -13.23 3.39
N ALA A 90 4.91 -12.47 4.47
CA ALA A 90 3.86 -12.34 5.49
C ALA A 90 2.65 -11.59 4.96
N VAL A 91 2.87 -10.49 4.21
CA VAL A 91 1.79 -9.71 3.58
C VAL A 91 1.10 -10.52 2.49
N THR A 92 1.87 -11.19 1.62
CA THR A 92 1.33 -12.09 0.57
C THR A 92 0.42 -13.15 1.17
N THR A 93 0.90 -13.86 2.20
CA THR A 93 0.10 -14.89 2.89
C THR A 93 -1.18 -14.31 3.51
N PHE A 94 -1.13 -13.08 4.06
CA PHE A 94 -2.31 -12.42 4.59
C PHE A 94 -3.32 -12.12 3.49
N ILE A 95 -2.87 -11.57 2.37
CA ILE A 95 -3.70 -11.28 1.19
C ILE A 95 -4.38 -12.58 0.70
N ASP A 96 -3.60 -13.63 0.44
CA ASP A 96 -4.10 -14.90 -0.11
C ASP A 96 -5.21 -15.50 0.76
N ARG A 97 -5.00 -15.52 2.08
CA ARG A 97 -6.03 -16.00 3.03
C ARG A 97 -7.29 -15.15 3.00
N LYS A 98 -7.17 -13.81 2.80
CA LYS A 98 -8.34 -12.94 2.75
C LYS A 98 -9.11 -13.10 1.45
N LEU A 99 -8.43 -13.22 0.33
CA LEU A 99 -9.06 -13.50 -0.95
C LEU A 99 -9.77 -14.86 -0.93
N GLU A 100 -9.12 -15.91 -0.42
CA GLU A 100 -9.73 -17.23 -0.26
C GLU A 100 -10.95 -17.19 0.68
N GLN A 101 -10.84 -16.52 1.83
CA GLN A 101 -11.92 -16.40 2.83
C GLN A 101 -13.21 -15.82 2.25
N TYR A 102 -13.10 -14.89 1.31
CA TYR A 102 -14.23 -14.19 0.72
C TYR A 102 -14.57 -14.64 -0.71
N GLY A 103 -13.83 -15.61 -1.26
CA GLY A 103 -14.04 -16.10 -2.63
C GLY A 103 -13.70 -15.05 -3.69
N LEU A 104 -12.73 -14.17 -3.40
CA LEU A 104 -12.29 -13.07 -4.26
C LEU A 104 -10.93 -13.39 -4.90
N THR A 105 -10.54 -12.58 -5.87
CA THR A 105 -9.29 -12.70 -6.63
C THR A 105 -8.45 -11.42 -6.53
N ASP A 106 -7.23 -11.44 -7.09
CA ASP A 106 -6.40 -10.23 -7.19
C ASP A 106 -7.12 -9.08 -7.93
N ALA A 107 -8.01 -9.38 -8.87
CA ALA A 107 -8.81 -8.39 -9.56
C ALA A 107 -9.82 -7.66 -8.66
N ASP A 108 -10.15 -8.22 -7.50
CA ASP A 108 -11.05 -7.62 -6.52
C ASP A 108 -10.28 -6.93 -5.37
N LEU A 109 -8.95 -6.82 -5.48
CA LEU A 109 -8.05 -6.30 -4.45
C LEU A 109 -7.42 -4.99 -4.85
N ALA A 110 -7.47 -3.99 -3.97
CA ALA A 110 -6.61 -2.82 -4.03
C ALA A 110 -5.69 -2.74 -2.80
N LEU A 111 -4.48 -2.22 -2.99
CA LEU A 111 -3.51 -2.00 -1.92
C LEU A 111 -3.33 -0.51 -1.69
N VAL A 112 -3.32 -0.09 -0.43
CA VAL A 112 -3.03 1.27 -0.02
C VAL A 112 -1.86 1.25 0.95
N GLY A 113 -0.87 2.08 0.77
CA GLY A 113 0.27 2.18 1.67
C GLY A 113 0.55 3.60 2.12
N PHE A 114 1.12 3.74 3.31
CA PHE A 114 1.70 4.98 3.80
C PHE A 114 3.15 4.73 4.22
N SER A 115 4.11 5.53 3.73
CA SER A 115 5.52 5.46 4.10
C SER A 115 6.11 4.05 3.87
N GLN A 116 6.57 3.35 4.91
CA GLN A 116 7.03 1.96 4.84
C GLN A 116 5.95 1.03 4.25
N GLY A 117 4.67 1.30 4.53
CA GLY A 117 3.55 0.56 3.94
C GLY A 117 3.41 0.77 2.43
N THR A 118 3.76 1.95 1.89
CA THR A 118 3.84 2.18 0.44
C THR A 118 4.89 1.30 -0.21
N MET A 119 6.08 1.20 0.42
CA MET A 119 7.14 0.31 -0.05
C MET A 119 6.65 -1.14 -0.13
N MET A 120 5.90 -1.59 0.91
CA MET A 120 5.30 -2.92 0.93
C MET A 120 4.21 -3.10 -0.13
N ALA A 121 3.30 -2.13 -0.30
CA ALA A 121 2.22 -2.19 -1.26
C ALA A 121 2.75 -2.31 -2.70
N LEU A 122 3.74 -1.49 -3.05
CA LEU A 122 4.41 -1.55 -4.35
C LEU A 122 5.15 -2.88 -4.54
N HIS A 123 5.95 -3.29 -3.54
CA HIS A 123 6.74 -4.53 -3.65
C HIS A 123 5.85 -5.75 -3.83
N VAL A 124 4.82 -5.90 -3.01
CA VAL A 124 3.92 -7.06 -3.06
C VAL A 124 3.00 -6.98 -4.28
N GLY A 125 2.37 -5.81 -4.52
CA GLY A 125 1.39 -5.66 -5.58
C GLY A 125 1.95 -5.88 -6.99
N LEU A 126 3.20 -5.43 -7.24
CA LEU A 126 3.90 -5.66 -8.51
C LEU A 126 4.37 -7.11 -8.71
N ARG A 127 4.43 -7.92 -7.65
CA ARG A 127 4.93 -9.31 -7.67
C ARG A 127 3.84 -10.36 -7.44
N ARG A 128 2.56 -9.96 -7.50
CA ARG A 128 1.44 -10.91 -7.50
C ARG A 128 1.45 -11.75 -8.78
N SER A 129 0.79 -12.91 -8.74
CA SER A 129 0.63 -13.76 -9.93
C SER A 129 -0.31 -13.18 -10.99
N ARG A 130 -1.23 -12.31 -10.55
CA ARG A 130 -2.14 -11.53 -11.40
C ARG A 130 -2.16 -10.08 -10.92
N PRO A 131 -2.47 -9.11 -11.78
CA PRO A 131 -2.57 -7.71 -11.36
C PRO A 131 -3.66 -7.55 -10.29
N VAL A 132 -3.34 -6.81 -9.23
CA VAL A 132 -4.37 -6.24 -8.35
C VAL A 132 -5.09 -5.11 -9.09
N SER A 133 -6.30 -4.72 -8.66
CA SER A 133 -7.04 -3.63 -9.29
C SER A 133 -6.27 -2.32 -9.28
N GLY A 134 -5.56 -2.01 -8.19
CA GLY A 134 -4.74 -0.81 -8.12
C GLY A 134 -3.91 -0.70 -6.86
N ILE A 135 -2.93 0.19 -6.89
CA ILE A 135 -2.06 0.49 -5.75
C ILE A 135 -2.06 1.99 -5.51
N VAL A 136 -2.36 2.41 -4.27
CA VAL A 136 -2.22 3.80 -3.83
C VAL A 136 -1.06 3.88 -2.83
N GLY A 137 -0.10 4.72 -3.11
CA GLY A 137 1.05 4.96 -2.23
C GLY A 137 1.14 6.41 -1.78
N TYR A 138 1.14 6.63 -0.47
CA TYR A 138 1.34 7.94 0.15
C TYR A 138 2.72 8.02 0.78
N SER A 139 3.46 9.10 0.51
CA SER A 139 4.72 9.47 1.18
C SER A 139 5.73 8.32 1.31
N GLY A 140 5.91 7.52 0.25
CA GLY A 140 6.80 6.36 0.24
C GLY A 140 7.74 6.34 -0.95
N MET A 141 8.33 5.18 -1.22
CA MET A 141 9.25 5.00 -2.34
C MET A 141 9.15 3.60 -2.95
N LEU A 142 9.63 3.46 -4.17
CA LEU A 142 9.82 2.15 -4.82
C LEU A 142 11.15 1.55 -4.39
N THR A 143 11.13 0.31 -3.90
CA THR A 143 12.32 -0.45 -3.48
C THR A 143 12.54 -1.66 -4.40
N ALA A 144 13.77 -2.21 -4.41
CA ALA A 144 14.11 -3.44 -5.12
C ALA A 144 13.79 -3.41 -6.63
N THR A 145 14.13 -2.31 -7.31
CA THR A 145 13.85 -2.08 -8.72
C THR A 145 14.60 -3.04 -9.65
N THR A 146 15.85 -3.35 -9.34
CA THR A 146 16.68 -4.28 -10.12
C THR A 146 16.08 -5.67 -10.23
N GLU A 147 15.34 -6.12 -9.24
CA GLU A 147 14.66 -7.42 -9.29
C GLU A 147 13.48 -7.44 -10.28
N LEU A 148 12.86 -6.29 -10.54
CA LEU A 148 11.77 -6.18 -11.51
C LEU A 148 12.24 -6.27 -12.96
N GLU A 149 13.54 -6.04 -13.22
CA GLU A 149 14.13 -6.18 -14.57
C GLU A 149 14.31 -7.64 -15.00
N HIS A 150 14.43 -8.56 -14.03
CA HIS A 150 14.83 -9.94 -14.25
C HIS A 150 13.73 -10.98 -13.96
N LYS A 151 12.55 -10.55 -13.51
CA LYS A 151 11.45 -11.43 -13.15
C LYS A 151 10.15 -10.99 -13.82
N ASP A 152 9.29 -11.95 -14.08
CA ASP A 152 7.92 -11.66 -14.46
C ASP A 152 7.26 -10.89 -13.32
N PHE A 153 6.68 -9.75 -13.64
CA PHE A 153 5.90 -8.93 -12.72
C PHE A 153 4.64 -8.43 -13.40
N VAL A 154 3.65 -8.04 -12.60
CA VAL A 154 2.37 -7.53 -13.08
C VAL A 154 2.36 -6.01 -13.07
N LYS A 155 1.50 -5.41 -13.89
CA LYS A 155 1.44 -3.96 -14.12
C LYS A 155 0.08 -3.38 -13.72
N PRO A 156 -0.30 -3.46 -12.45
CA PRO A 156 -1.51 -2.80 -11.98
C PRO A 156 -1.36 -1.28 -12.11
N PRO A 157 -2.44 -0.51 -12.23
CA PRO A 157 -2.38 0.94 -12.15
C PRO A 157 -1.90 1.38 -10.76
N VAL A 158 -1.12 2.47 -10.70
CA VAL A 158 -0.52 3.01 -9.49
C VAL A 158 -0.83 4.50 -9.36
N LEU A 159 -1.26 4.92 -8.17
CA LEU A 159 -1.30 6.33 -7.77
C LEU A 159 -0.26 6.57 -6.67
N LEU A 160 0.62 7.56 -6.86
CA LEU A 160 1.56 8.01 -5.83
C LEU A 160 1.27 9.46 -5.45
N VAL A 161 1.13 9.72 -4.15
CA VAL A 161 0.91 11.05 -3.59
C VAL A 161 1.99 11.38 -2.58
N HIS A 162 2.57 12.59 -2.64
CA HIS A 162 3.69 12.98 -1.78
C HIS A 162 3.65 14.46 -1.41
N GLY A 163 4.04 14.79 -0.19
CA GLY A 163 4.21 16.16 0.23
C GLY A 163 5.54 16.78 -0.23
N THR A 164 5.52 18.01 -0.76
CA THR A 164 6.73 18.68 -1.24
C THR A 164 7.71 19.04 -0.13
N ALA A 165 7.22 19.16 1.11
CA ALA A 165 8.00 19.48 2.32
C ALA A 165 8.20 18.26 3.24
N ASP A 166 8.11 17.02 2.73
CA ASP A 166 8.28 15.80 3.51
C ASP A 166 9.72 15.68 4.05
N PRO A 167 9.91 15.75 5.39
CA PRO A 167 11.24 15.67 6.01
C PRO A 167 11.71 14.23 6.26
N VAL A 168 10.87 13.22 6.05
CA VAL A 168 11.14 11.81 6.36
C VAL A 168 11.51 11.04 5.09
N VAL A 169 10.67 11.14 4.06
CA VAL A 169 10.92 10.57 2.74
C VAL A 169 11.04 11.72 1.74
N PRO A 170 12.23 11.97 1.20
CA PRO A 170 12.43 13.09 0.27
C PRO A 170 11.50 12.98 -0.96
N VAL A 171 10.96 14.09 -1.42
CA VAL A 171 10.09 14.18 -2.61
C VAL A 171 10.72 13.57 -3.86
N ALA A 172 12.05 13.58 -3.97
CA ALA A 172 12.79 12.92 -5.04
C ALA A 172 12.51 11.40 -5.12
N ALA A 173 12.07 10.76 -4.03
CA ALA A 173 11.69 9.36 -4.04
C ALA A 173 10.44 9.09 -4.89
N LEU A 174 9.45 9.99 -4.88
CA LEU A 174 8.29 9.90 -5.76
C LEU A 174 8.72 10.05 -7.23
N GLN A 175 9.57 11.03 -7.55
CA GLN A 175 10.03 11.27 -8.92
C GLN A 175 10.83 10.06 -9.46
N SER A 176 11.67 9.46 -8.61
CA SER A 176 12.41 8.24 -8.96
C SER A 176 11.46 7.06 -9.17
N ALA A 177 10.47 6.88 -8.30
CA ALA A 177 9.48 5.82 -8.42
C ALA A 177 8.64 5.99 -9.71
N GLU A 178 8.19 7.21 -10.03
CA GLU A 178 7.45 7.51 -11.24
C GLU A 178 8.26 7.18 -12.51
N THR A 179 9.52 7.65 -12.55
CA THR A 179 10.42 7.40 -13.67
C THR A 179 10.60 5.90 -13.90
N GLU A 180 10.85 5.16 -12.83
CA GLU A 180 11.11 3.74 -12.91
C GLU A 180 9.86 2.93 -13.28
N LEU A 181 8.71 3.24 -12.68
CA LEU A 181 7.43 2.58 -13.02
C LEU A 181 7.06 2.81 -14.48
N LYS A 182 7.24 4.04 -15.00
CA LYS A 182 7.04 4.34 -16.42
C LYS A 182 8.00 3.57 -17.32
N ARG A 183 9.28 3.48 -16.95
CA ARG A 183 10.30 2.70 -17.69
C ARG A 183 9.91 1.21 -17.76
N LEU A 184 9.33 0.67 -16.70
CA LEU A 184 8.84 -0.70 -16.62
C LEU A 184 7.48 -0.91 -17.31
N GLY A 185 6.85 0.16 -17.81
CA GLY A 185 5.53 0.12 -18.46
C GLY A 185 4.38 -0.10 -17.49
N VAL A 186 4.54 0.26 -16.22
CA VAL A 186 3.47 0.28 -15.22
C VAL A 186 2.71 1.60 -15.34
N PRO A 187 1.36 1.58 -15.49
CA PRO A 187 0.56 2.80 -15.50
C PRO A 187 0.69 3.51 -14.15
N VAL A 188 1.21 4.73 -14.13
CA VAL A 188 1.41 5.51 -12.90
C VAL A 188 0.93 6.93 -13.05
N THR A 189 0.16 7.39 -12.08
CA THR A 189 -0.25 8.79 -11.87
C THR A 189 0.39 9.29 -10.59
N THR A 190 0.84 10.54 -10.57
CA THR A 190 1.48 11.15 -9.42
C THR A 190 0.82 12.46 -9.04
N HIS A 191 0.85 12.79 -7.74
CA HIS A 191 0.43 14.09 -7.21
C HIS A 191 1.41 14.58 -6.16
N LEU A 192 1.73 15.88 -6.22
CA LEU A 192 2.53 16.57 -5.22
C LEU A 192 1.64 17.56 -4.46
N SER A 193 1.49 17.35 -3.15
CA SER A 193 0.78 18.27 -2.25
C SER A 193 1.76 19.34 -1.76
N ASP A 194 1.57 20.57 -2.21
CA ASP A 194 2.49 21.66 -1.92
C ASP A 194 2.52 22.01 -0.43
N GLY A 195 3.73 22.20 0.13
CA GLY A 195 3.98 22.51 1.53
C GLY A 195 3.61 21.38 2.52
N LEU A 196 3.07 20.26 2.06
CA LEU A 196 2.73 19.14 2.93
C LEU A 196 3.99 18.41 3.39
N GLY A 197 4.06 18.09 4.68
CA GLY A 197 5.09 17.23 5.28
C GLY A 197 4.79 15.73 5.06
N HIS A 198 5.30 14.89 5.99
CA HIS A 198 5.07 13.42 5.96
C HIS A 198 3.65 13.06 6.43
N ASN A 199 2.66 13.30 5.57
CA ASN A 199 1.24 13.14 5.89
C ASN A 199 0.38 12.91 4.64
N VAL A 200 -0.93 12.73 4.83
CA VAL A 200 -1.95 12.67 3.77
C VAL A 200 -2.92 13.85 3.98
N ASP A 201 -3.10 14.67 2.97
CA ASP A 201 -4.04 15.79 2.99
C ASP A 201 -5.40 15.45 2.37
N ALA A 202 -6.34 16.38 2.41
CA ALA A 202 -7.67 16.19 1.87
C ALA A 202 -7.66 15.94 0.34
N VAL A 203 -6.73 16.56 -0.38
CA VAL A 203 -6.58 16.37 -1.83
C VAL A 203 -6.07 14.96 -2.12
N GLY A 204 -5.05 14.51 -1.40
CA GLY A 204 -4.53 13.15 -1.51
C GLY A 204 -5.58 12.08 -1.17
N LEU A 205 -6.40 12.32 -0.13
CA LEU A 205 -7.54 11.43 0.20
C LEU A 205 -8.56 11.37 -0.93
N GLN A 206 -8.91 12.51 -1.52
CA GLN A 206 -9.85 12.59 -2.65
C GLN A 206 -9.33 11.85 -3.88
N LEU A 207 -8.06 12.08 -4.24
CA LEU A 207 -7.41 11.39 -5.37
C LEU A 207 -7.37 9.88 -5.14
N GLY A 208 -7.05 9.44 -3.91
CA GLY A 208 -7.07 8.03 -3.53
C GLY A 208 -8.45 7.42 -3.69
N ARG A 209 -9.52 8.12 -3.27
CA ARG A 209 -10.90 7.68 -3.46
C ARG A 209 -11.23 7.48 -4.94
N ASP A 210 -10.99 8.50 -5.74
CA ASP A 210 -11.38 8.50 -7.15
C ASP A 210 -10.60 7.41 -7.92
N PHE A 211 -9.32 7.25 -7.62
CA PHE A 211 -8.50 6.17 -8.16
C PHE A 211 -9.01 4.78 -7.76
N LEU A 212 -9.33 4.56 -6.48
CA LEU A 212 -9.83 3.27 -6.00
C LEU A 212 -11.18 2.91 -6.63
N VAL A 213 -12.08 3.89 -6.79
CA VAL A 213 -13.38 3.70 -7.46
C VAL A 213 -13.18 3.27 -8.90
N GLU A 214 -12.32 3.96 -9.66
CA GLU A 214 -12.03 3.62 -11.05
C GLU A 214 -11.37 2.24 -11.16
N ALA A 215 -10.33 1.99 -10.40
CA ALA A 215 -9.56 0.74 -10.44
C ALA A 215 -10.43 -0.50 -10.12
N LEU A 216 -11.26 -0.41 -9.08
CA LEU A 216 -12.13 -1.52 -8.67
C LEU A 216 -13.39 -1.69 -9.54
N ALA A 217 -13.76 -0.67 -10.34
CA ALA A 217 -14.84 -0.78 -11.32
C ALA A 217 -14.39 -1.50 -12.61
N GLN A 218 -13.14 -1.36 -13.02
CA GLN A 218 -12.60 -1.98 -14.25
C GLN A 218 -12.36 -3.49 -14.12
N ALA A 219 -12.38 -4.02 -12.90
CA ALA A 219 -12.14 -5.43 -12.59
C ALA A 219 -13.36 -6.35 -12.81
N ARG A 220 -14.48 -5.80 -13.25
CA ARG A 220 -15.76 -6.53 -13.43
C ARG A 220 -16.05 -6.87 -14.88
#